data_32a8cef36cfd18fb2a54aa7b506e2538
#
_entry.id   32a8cef36cfd18fb2a54aa7b506e2538
#
_cell.length_a   1.000
_cell.length_b   1.000
_cell.length_c   1.000
_cell.angle_alpha   90.00
_cell.angle_beta   90.00
_cell.angle_gamma   90.00
#
_symmetry.space_group_name_H-M   'P 1'
#
loop_
_entity.id
_entity.type
_entity.pdbx_description
1 polymer ?
#
loop_
_entity_poly.entity_id
_entity_poly.type
_entity_poly.pdbx_seq_one_letter_code
_entity_poly.pdbx_strand_id
1 'polypeptide(L)'
;RLLPAEPQTKVLPYLWKWSDLRRMANRAGDLVPIERGGERRVLGLINPGLGGKYAATHTLWAAVQIVKPGEIAPCHRHTAAAIRFIIEGDRSYTNVNGDKCMMSRGDLVLTPNWSWHDHGCESDQPMIWMDGLDLPLVGDLDAVFFEPYPTHAHPVAQINDSERKFSGPHLKPTWEKPEGRYPPLLNYKWEPTYQALKKIGEGAASPFDDVCFQYLNPHTGGPVLPTIG
;
A
#
# COMPACT_ATOMS: atom_id res chain seq x y z
N ARG A 1 -30.39 2.49 -19.72
CA ARG A 1 -30.79 3.60 -18.87
C ARG A 1 -29.56 4.27 -18.30
N LEU A 2 -29.36 5.57 -18.55
CA LEU A 2 -28.17 6.30 -18.10
C LEU A 2 -28.15 6.45 -16.57
N LEU A 3 -29.32 6.58 -15.96
CA LEU A 3 -29.48 6.68 -14.50
C LEU A 3 -30.40 5.53 -14.04
N PRO A 4 -29.83 4.41 -13.55
CA PRO A 4 -30.61 3.33 -12.96
C PRO A 4 -31.16 3.75 -11.59
N ALA A 5 -32.26 3.11 -11.17
CA ALA A 5 -32.85 3.39 -9.85
C ALA A 5 -32.00 2.83 -8.69
N GLU A 6 -31.17 1.82 -9.00
CA GLU A 6 -30.33 1.14 -8.03
C GLU A 6 -28.90 0.98 -8.58
N PRO A 7 -27.88 0.87 -7.71
CA PRO A 7 -26.50 0.64 -8.13
C PRO A 7 -26.36 -0.61 -9.00
N GLN A 8 -25.63 -0.46 -10.09
CA GLN A 8 -25.38 -1.54 -11.08
C GLN A 8 -23.92 -1.93 -11.05
N THR A 9 -23.53 -2.75 -10.09
CA THR A 9 -22.15 -3.26 -10.03
C THR A 9 -22.01 -4.59 -10.76
N LYS A 10 -20.86 -4.77 -11.42
CA LYS A 10 -20.41 -6.06 -11.98
C LYS A 10 -19.41 -6.78 -11.08
N VAL A 11 -18.96 -6.09 -10.03
CA VAL A 11 -18.05 -6.69 -9.05
C VAL A 11 -18.77 -7.80 -8.31
N LEU A 12 -18.14 -8.98 -8.26
CA LEU A 12 -18.65 -10.12 -7.51
C LEU A 12 -17.93 -10.22 -6.16
N PRO A 13 -18.60 -10.61 -5.08
CA PRO A 13 -17.93 -11.03 -3.88
C PRO A 13 -16.95 -12.17 -4.21
N TYR A 14 -15.67 -12.00 -3.89
CA TYR A 14 -14.66 -12.97 -4.24
C TYR A 14 -13.57 -13.05 -3.17
N LEU A 15 -13.14 -14.26 -2.86
CA LEU A 15 -12.08 -14.52 -1.88
C LEU A 15 -10.83 -15.08 -2.58
N TRP A 16 -9.75 -14.32 -2.55
CA TRP A 16 -8.41 -14.80 -2.89
C TRP A 16 -7.78 -15.43 -1.65
N LYS A 17 -7.73 -16.76 -1.59
CA LYS A 17 -7.20 -17.48 -0.42
C LYS A 17 -5.70 -17.22 -0.25
N TRP A 18 -5.30 -16.78 0.93
CA TRP A 18 -3.89 -16.49 1.22
C TRP A 18 -2.96 -17.69 0.97
N SER A 19 -3.37 -18.89 1.33
CA SER A 19 -2.59 -20.12 1.08
C SER A 19 -2.21 -20.29 -0.40
N ASP A 20 -3.11 -19.94 -1.31
CA ASP A 20 -2.86 -20.02 -2.74
C ASP A 20 -1.98 -18.88 -3.22
N LEU A 21 -2.30 -17.65 -2.81
CA LEU A 21 -1.50 -16.46 -3.14
C LEU A 21 -0.06 -16.59 -2.66
N ARG A 22 0.15 -17.02 -1.42
CA ARG A 22 1.49 -17.24 -0.84
C ARG A 22 2.32 -18.23 -1.64
N ARG A 23 1.70 -19.38 -1.99
CA ARG A 23 2.35 -20.40 -2.82
C ARG A 23 2.72 -19.85 -4.20
N MET A 24 1.80 -19.12 -4.84
CA MET A 24 2.03 -18.54 -6.16
C MET A 24 3.08 -17.41 -6.11
N ALA A 25 3.07 -16.57 -5.09
CA ALA A 25 4.06 -15.50 -4.92
C ALA A 25 5.48 -16.07 -4.76
N ASN A 26 5.67 -17.07 -3.90
CA ASN A 26 6.96 -17.74 -3.75
C ASN A 26 7.42 -18.38 -5.06
N ARG A 27 6.53 -19.09 -5.76
CA ARG A 27 6.84 -19.67 -7.07
C ARG A 27 7.21 -18.61 -8.11
N ALA A 28 6.52 -17.48 -8.13
CA ALA A 28 6.87 -16.35 -8.99
C ALA A 28 8.26 -15.80 -8.64
N GLY A 29 8.56 -15.69 -7.34
CA GLY A 29 9.88 -15.31 -6.86
C GLY A 29 11.02 -16.22 -7.36
N ASP A 30 10.74 -17.51 -7.49
CA ASP A 30 11.74 -18.49 -7.95
C ASP A 30 11.90 -18.54 -9.49
N LEU A 31 10.84 -18.27 -10.22
CA LEU A 31 10.80 -18.44 -11.68
C LEU A 31 11.02 -17.14 -12.47
N VAL A 32 10.70 -16.00 -11.88
CA VAL A 32 10.69 -14.71 -12.60
C VAL A 32 11.67 -13.76 -11.91
N PRO A 33 12.78 -13.38 -12.54
CA PRO A 33 13.64 -12.32 -12.02
C PRO A 33 12.88 -11.00 -12.00
N ILE A 34 13.26 -10.10 -11.07
CA ILE A 34 12.52 -8.87 -10.83
C ILE A 34 12.45 -7.97 -12.07
N GLU A 35 13.53 -7.95 -12.86
CA GLU A 35 13.65 -7.14 -14.09
C GLU A 35 12.70 -7.63 -15.19
N ARG A 36 12.38 -8.92 -15.21
CA ARG A 36 11.52 -9.54 -16.22
C ARG A 36 10.03 -9.40 -15.89
N GLY A 37 9.70 -9.16 -14.64
CA GLY A 37 8.32 -8.96 -14.16
C GLY A 37 7.77 -7.55 -14.42
N GLY A 38 8.29 -6.81 -15.41
CA GLY A 38 7.92 -5.42 -15.64
C GLY A 38 8.37 -4.53 -14.47
N GLU A 39 9.58 -4.79 -13.97
CA GLU A 39 10.18 -4.18 -12.78
C GLU A 39 9.53 -4.59 -11.45
N ARG A 40 8.45 -5.37 -11.52
CA ARG A 40 7.74 -5.85 -10.32
C ARG A 40 7.14 -7.23 -10.53
N ARG A 41 7.42 -8.16 -9.64
CA ARG A 41 6.74 -9.46 -9.60
C ARG A 41 5.48 -9.35 -8.79
N VAL A 42 4.35 -9.19 -9.46
CA VAL A 42 3.03 -9.05 -8.83
C VAL A 42 2.06 -10.11 -9.29
N LEU A 43 1.23 -10.57 -8.39
CA LEU A 43 0.06 -11.39 -8.67
C LEU A 43 -1.17 -10.49 -8.58
N GLY A 44 -1.75 -10.11 -9.71
CA GLY A 44 -2.94 -9.27 -9.75
C GLY A 44 -4.16 -9.99 -9.17
N LEU A 45 -4.88 -9.31 -8.30
CA LEU A 45 -6.15 -9.78 -7.73
C LEU A 45 -7.28 -9.34 -8.66
N ILE A 46 -7.59 -10.16 -9.65
CA ILE A 46 -8.57 -9.85 -10.69
C ILE A 46 -9.96 -10.34 -10.27
N ASN A 47 -10.93 -9.42 -10.26
CA ASN A 47 -12.31 -9.79 -9.95
C ASN A 47 -12.97 -10.46 -11.17
N PRO A 48 -13.55 -11.66 -11.00
CA PRO A 48 -14.13 -12.42 -12.11
C PRO A 48 -15.37 -11.75 -12.73
N GLY A 49 -16.05 -10.86 -12.03
CA GLY A 49 -17.22 -10.13 -12.54
C GLY A 49 -16.88 -8.99 -13.50
N LEU A 50 -15.61 -8.58 -13.60
CA LEU A 50 -15.19 -7.43 -14.41
C LEU A 50 -14.83 -7.75 -15.86
N GLY A 51 -15.18 -8.96 -16.35
CA GLY A 51 -15.02 -9.30 -17.75
C GLY A 51 -13.58 -9.27 -18.28
N GLY A 52 -12.59 -9.55 -17.42
CA GLY A 52 -11.17 -9.54 -17.77
C GLY A 52 -10.46 -8.19 -17.56
N LYS A 53 -11.14 -7.15 -17.08
CA LYS A 53 -10.47 -5.91 -16.63
C LYS A 53 -9.48 -6.28 -15.52
N TYR A 54 -8.23 -5.85 -15.64
CA TYR A 54 -7.16 -6.12 -14.67
C TYR A 54 -7.32 -5.25 -13.43
N ALA A 55 -8.32 -5.55 -12.61
CA ALA A 55 -8.72 -4.79 -11.45
C ALA A 55 -9.43 -5.65 -10.40
N ALA A 56 -9.33 -5.26 -9.12
CA ALA A 56 -10.03 -5.89 -8.01
C ALA A 56 -11.47 -5.37 -7.88
N THR A 57 -11.68 -4.08 -8.18
CA THR A 57 -12.99 -3.43 -8.28
C THR A 57 -13.01 -2.50 -9.49
N HIS A 58 -14.13 -1.79 -9.72
CA HIS A 58 -14.18 -0.79 -10.79
C HIS A 58 -13.13 0.32 -10.64
N THR A 59 -12.81 0.69 -9.43
CA THR A 59 -11.96 1.84 -9.08
C THR A 59 -10.62 1.47 -8.47
N LEU A 60 -10.46 0.22 -8.01
CA LEU A 60 -9.26 -0.24 -7.30
C LEU A 60 -8.59 -1.40 -8.02
N TRP A 61 -7.30 -1.27 -8.17
CA TRP A 61 -6.40 -2.36 -8.51
C TRP A 61 -5.72 -2.88 -7.25
N ALA A 62 -5.57 -4.18 -7.14
CA ALA A 62 -4.83 -4.80 -6.06
C ALA A 62 -3.94 -5.94 -6.56
N ALA A 63 -2.80 -6.13 -5.92
CA ALA A 63 -1.88 -7.23 -6.23
C ALA A 63 -1.09 -7.64 -4.99
N VAL A 64 -0.58 -8.87 -5.03
CA VAL A 64 0.43 -9.36 -4.09
C VAL A 64 1.79 -9.28 -4.76
N GLN A 65 2.73 -8.59 -4.14
CA GLN A 65 4.11 -8.45 -4.59
C GLN A 65 5.06 -9.21 -3.69
N ILE A 66 6.13 -9.79 -4.27
CA ILE A 66 7.24 -10.41 -3.55
C ILE A 66 8.56 -9.78 -3.99
N VAL A 67 9.40 -9.43 -2.99
CA VAL A 67 10.80 -9.01 -3.18
C VAL A 67 11.68 -9.92 -2.35
N LYS A 68 12.69 -10.52 -2.98
CA LYS A 68 13.62 -11.47 -2.34
C LYS A 68 14.80 -10.74 -1.68
N PRO A 69 15.55 -11.42 -0.79
CA PRO A 69 16.75 -10.87 -0.19
C PRO A 69 17.70 -10.25 -1.21
N GLY A 70 18.13 -9.01 -0.95
CA GLY A 70 19.04 -8.25 -1.80
C GLY A 70 18.44 -7.66 -3.08
N GLU A 71 17.19 -7.94 -3.40
CA GLU A 71 16.53 -7.35 -4.56
C GLU A 71 16.04 -5.92 -4.27
N ILE A 72 16.07 -5.10 -5.33
CA ILE A 72 15.48 -3.76 -5.36
C ILE A 72 14.51 -3.70 -6.54
N ALA A 73 13.24 -3.39 -6.26
CA ALA A 73 12.28 -3.01 -7.29
C ALA A 73 12.58 -1.57 -7.72
N PRO A 74 12.86 -1.32 -9.02
CA PRO A 74 13.40 -0.05 -9.50
C PRO A 74 12.53 1.16 -9.18
N CYS A 75 13.20 2.30 -8.98
CA CYS A 75 12.55 3.55 -8.66
C CYS A 75 11.75 4.09 -9.84
N HIS A 76 10.54 4.53 -9.54
CA HIS A 76 9.66 5.21 -10.48
C HIS A 76 8.64 6.09 -9.73
N ARG A 77 7.80 6.79 -10.50
CA ARG A 77 6.59 7.45 -10.00
C ARG A 77 5.43 7.25 -10.96
N HIS A 78 4.23 7.34 -10.42
CA HIS A 78 2.99 7.25 -11.20
C HIS A 78 1.90 8.13 -10.58
N THR A 79 0.90 8.50 -11.37
CA THR A 79 -0.18 9.38 -10.92
C THR A 79 -1.20 8.69 -10.03
N ALA A 80 -1.37 7.38 -10.13
CA ALA A 80 -2.17 6.63 -9.16
C ALA A 80 -1.53 6.70 -7.78
N ALA A 81 -2.33 6.88 -6.72
CA ALA A 81 -1.87 6.70 -5.35
C ALA A 81 -1.79 5.20 -5.00
N ALA A 82 -0.87 4.84 -4.13
CA ALA A 82 -0.71 3.46 -3.67
C ALA A 82 -0.67 3.35 -2.16
N ILE A 83 -1.25 2.27 -1.67
CA ILE A 83 -1.05 1.76 -0.32
C ILE A 83 -0.34 0.42 -0.38
N ARG A 84 0.37 0.10 0.68
CA ARG A 84 1.08 -1.17 0.82
C ARG A 84 0.83 -1.75 2.20
N PHE A 85 0.22 -2.92 2.26
CA PHE A 85 -0.03 -3.64 3.52
C PHE A 85 0.91 -4.85 3.59
N ILE A 86 1.77 -4.87 4.61
CA ILE A 86 2.81 -5.88 4.75
C ILE A 86 2.22 -7.16 5.36
N ILE A 87 2.31 -8.27 4.62
CA ILE A 87 1.72 -9.55 5.03
C ILE A 87 2.78 -10.47 5.66
N GLU A 88 3.95 -10.59 5.04
CA GLU A 88 5.06 -11.42 5.54
C GLU A 88 6.40 -10.72 5.38
N GLY A 89 7.31 -10.97 6.32
CA GLY A 89 8.67 -10.45 6.32
C GLY A 89 8.88 -9.24 7.20
N ASP A 90 10.14 -8.86 7.32
CA ASP A 90 10.63 -7.69 8.05
C ASP A 90 11.91 -7.14 7.39
N ARG A 91 12.46 -6.04 7.91
CA ARG A 91 13.72 -5.44 7.43
C ARG A 91 13.77 -5.22 5.92
N SER A 92 12.64 -4.85 5.35
CA SER A 92 12.53 -4.32 3.98
C SER A 92 12.09 -2.87 4.05
N TYR A 93 12.12 -2.18 2.94
CA TYR A 93 11.78 -0.76 2.92
C TYR A 93 10.99 -0.36 1.69
N THR A 94 10.26 0.73 1.82
CA THR A 94 9.83 1.59 0.72
C THR A 94 10.50 2.95 0.91
N ASN A 95 11.25 3.40 -0.08
CA ASN A 95 11.82 4.74 -0.11
C ASN A 95 10.86 5.66 -0.86
N VAL A 96 10.33 6.69 -0.20
CA VAL A 96 9.40 7.65 -0.80
C VAL A 96 10.04 9.04 -0.77
N ASN A 97 10.41 9.57 -1.94
CA ASN A 97 11.07 10.87 -2.08
C ASN A 97 12.30 11.06 -1.16
N GLY A 98 13.01 9.97 -0.84
CA GLY A 98 14.19 9.99 0.03
C GLY A 98 13.93 9.65 1.49
N ASP A 99 12.68 9.48 1.93
CA ASP A 99 12.36 8.89 3.24
C ASP A 99 12.28 7.37 3.12
N LYS A 100 13.31 6.68 3.59
CA LYS A 100 13.39 5.21 3.61
C LYS A 100 12.56 4.66 4.76
N CYS A 101 11.31 4.34 4.49
CA CYS A 101 10.38 3.76 5.46
C CYS A 101 10.66 2.27 5.66
N MET A 102 11.20 1.90 6.82
CA MET A 102 11.45 0.49 7.16
C MET A 102 10.15 -0.21 7.49
N MET A 103 9.91 -1.35 6.84
CA MET A 103 8.65 -2.09 6.88
C MET A 103 8.77 -3.38 7.69
N SER A 104 7.72 -3.70 8.41
CA SER A 104 7.52 -4.97 9.12
C SER A 104 6.10 -5.48 8.92
N ARG A 105 5.87 -6.74 9.20
CA ARG A 105 4.55 -7.37 9.07
C ARG A 105 3.47 -6.55 9.79
N GLY A 106 2.35 -6.31 9.09
CA GLY A 106 1.18 -5.58 9.56
C GLY A 106 1.27 -4.06 9.34
N ASP A 107 2.43 -3.52 8.98
CA ASP A 107 2.56 -2.10 8.66
C ASP A 107 1.73 -1.72 7.43
N LEU A 108 1.18 -0.50 7.45
CA LEU A 108 0.55 0.13 6.29
C LEU A 108 1.41 1.28 5.80
N VAL A 109 1.90 1.19 4.58
CA VAL A 109 2.76 2.20 3.97
C VAL A 109 2.01 2.92 2.85
N LEU A 110 2.08 4.24 2.85
CA LEU A 110 1.52 5.08 1.80
C LEU A 110 2.59 5.44 0.78
N THR A 111 2.22 5.37 -0.49
CA THR A 111 2.97 5.96 -1.60
C THR A 111 2.04 6.96 -2.30
N PRO A 112 2.08 8.25 -1.91
CA PRO A 112 1.24 9.27 -2.50
C PRO A 112 1.46 9.37 -4.01
N ASN A 113 0.44 9.83 -4.72
CA ASN A 113 0.53 10.01 -6.17
C ASN A 113 1.71 10.92 -6.55
N TRP A 114 2.38 10.58 -7.64
CA TRP A 114 3.50 11.30 -8.21
C TRP A 114 4.73 11.43 -7.30
N SER A 115 4.87 10.55 -6.30
CA SER A 115 6.05 10.45 -5.45
C SER A 115 7.04 9.44 -6.03
N TRP A 116 8.33 9.78 -6.08
CA TRP A 116 9.39 8.83 -6.41
C TRP A 116 9.45 7.75 -5.36
N HIS A 117 9.48 6.48 -5.78
CA HIS A 117 9.56 5.38 -4.84
C HIS A 117 10.23 4.14 -5.43
N ASP A 118 10.98 3.48 -4.58
CA ASP A 118 11.56 2.16 -4.81
C ASP A 118 11.36 1.27 -3.57
N HIS A 119 11.61 -0.02 -3.72
CA HIS A 119 11.47 -0.99 -2.62
C HIS A 119 12.66 -1.92 -2.61
N GLY A 120 13.18 -2.21 -1.42
CA GLY A 120 14.27 -3.17 -1.28
C GLY A 120 14.07 -4.11 -0.10
N CYS A 121 14.64 -5.31 -0.22
CA CYS A 121 14.64 -6.32 0.82
C CYS A 121 16.04 -6.45 1.42
N GLU A 122 16.22 -5.97 2.64
CA GLU A 122 17.48 -6.07 3.43
C GLU A 122 17.45 -7.24 4.42
N SER A 123 16.37 -8.02 4.40
CA SER A 123 16.21 -9.24 5.18
C SER A 123 16.93 -10.42 4.50
N ASP A 124 17.13 -11.51 5.24
CA ASP A 124 17.51 -12.82 4.74
C ASP A 124 16.30 -13.67 4.29
N GLN A 125 15.09 -13.16 4.48
CA GLN A 125 13.83 -13.75 4.05
C GLN A 125 13.09 -12.86 3.06
N PRO A 126 12.29 -13.41 2.14
CA PRO A 126 11.47 -12.62 1.24
C PRO A 126 10.47 -11.75 1.99
N MET A 127 10.17 -10.60 1.42
CA MET A 127 9.07 -9.74 1.86
C MET A 127 7.89 -9.89 0.92
N ILE A 128 6.69 -10.07 1.47
CA ILE A 128 5.44 -10.16 0.71
C ILE A 128 4.44 -9.14 1.26
N TRP A 129 3.86 -8.35 0.36
CA TRP A 129 2.85 -7.38 0.70
C TRP A 129 1.72 -7.34 -0.33
N MET A 130 0.61 -6.74 0.03
CA MET A 130 -0.46 -6.36 -0.88
C MET A 130 -0.33 -4.89 -1.24
N ASP A 131 -0.31 -4.59 -2.53
CA ASP A 131 -0.48 -3.24 -3.06
C ASP A 131 -1.95 -3.00 -3.40
N GLY A 132 -2.44 -1.81 -3.07
CA GLY A 132 -3.73 -1.30 -3.52
C GLY A 132 -3.54 0.06 -4.18
N LEU A 133 -4.05 0.24 -5.40
CA LEU A 133 -3.95 1.48 -6.17
C LEU A 133 -5.33 1.91 -6.69
N ASP A 134 -5.55 3.21 -6.75
CA ASP A 134 -6.69 3.82 -7.45
C ASP A 134 -6.49 3.86 -8.99
N LEU A 135 -5.61 3.01 -9.50
CA LEU A 135 -5.20 2.93 -10.91
C LEU A 135 -6.38 2.85 -11.90
N PRO A 136 -7.43 2.03 -11.68
CA PRO A 136 -8.56 2.00 -12.61
C PRO A 136 -9.35 3.31 -12.64
N LEU A 137 -9.51 3.97 -11.48
CA LEU A 137 -10.20 5.26 -11.38
C LEU A 137 -9.43 6.35 -12.13
N VAL A 138 -8.12 6.45 -11.88
CA VAL A 138 -7.25 7.43 -12.56
C VAL A 138 -7.17 7.14 -14.06
N GLY A 139 -7.23 5.85 -14.44
CA GLY A 139 -7.28 5.41 -15.84
C GLY A 139 -8.58 5.82 -16.55
N ASP A 140 -9.71 5.64 -15.89
CA ASP A 140 -11.01 6.03 -16.44
C ASP A 140 -11.15 7.58 -16.59
N LEU A 141 -10.26 8.35 -15.93
CA LEU A 141 -10.13 9.81 -16.09
C LEU A 141 -9.07 10.23 -17.15
N ASP A 142 -8.50 9.28 -17.88
CA ASP A 142 -7.40 9.49 -18.84
C ASP A 142 -6.17 10.19 -18.23
N ALA A 143 -5.90 9.97 -16.93
CA ALA A 143 -4.87 10.67 -16.17
C ALA A 143 -3.74 9.75 -15.64
N VAL A 144 -3.55 8.58 -16.25
CA VAL A 144 -2.47 7.64 -15.87
C VAL A 144 -1.16 8.04 -16.54
N PHE A 145 -0.17 8.33 -15.71
CA PHE A 145 1.22 8.57 -16.13
C PHE A 145 2.16 7.69 -15.31
N PHE A 146 3.23 7.25 -15.97
CA PHE A 146 4.32 6.51 -15.36
C PHE A 146 5.64 7.11 -15.84
N GLU A 147 6.59 7.26 -14.91
CA GLU A 147 7.93 7.76 -15.21
C GLU A 147 8.98 6.95 -14.45
N PRO A 148 9.93 6.30 -15.13
CA PRO A 148 11.06 5.65 -14.48
C PRO A 148 12.04 6.69 -13.94
N TYR A 149 12.67 6.42 -12.82
CA TYR A 149 13.76 7.26 -12.31
C TYR A 149 15.04 7.00 -13.12
N PRO A 150 15.91 8.02 -13.31
CA PRO A 150 17.12 7.86 -14.13
C PRO A 150 18.11 6.80 -13.64
N THR A 151 18.08 6.48 -12.35
CA THR A 151 18.90 5.42 -11.75
C THR A 151 18.02 4.37 -11.10
N HIS A 152 18.58 3.20 -10.81
CA HIS A 152 17.84 2.05 -10.28
C HIS A 152 17.14 2.34 -8.94
N ALA A 153 17.76 3.14 -8.07
CA ALA A 153 17.21 3.52 -6.77
C ALA A 153 17.26 5.05 -6.59
N HIS A 154 16.29 5.60 -5.86
CA HIS A 154 16.29 7.00 -5.44
C HIS A 154 17.24 7.20 -4.26
N PRO A 155 18.02 8.30 -4.20
CA PRO A 155 18.88 8.60 -3.05
C PRO A 155 18.07 8.64 -1.74
N VAL A 156 18.61 7.97 -0.71
CA VAL A 156 18.04 8.02 0.64
C VAL A 156 18.55 9.27 1.34
N ALA A 157 17.65 10.17 1.71
CA ALA A 157 17.96 11.37 2.48
C ALA A 157 17.85 11.11 3.98
N GLN A 158 16.83 10.35 4.39
CA GLN A 158 16.52 10.04 5.79
C GLN A 158 15.97 8.61 5.92
N ILE A 159 15.99 8.09 7.15
CA ILE A 159 15.36 6.79 7.48
C ILE A 159 14.25 7.03 8.50
N ASN A 160 13.04 6.59 8.16
CA ASN A 160 11.84 6.71 9.00
C ASN A 160 11.56 8.16 9.45
N ASP A 161 11.82 9.16 8.61
CA ASP A 161 11.68 10.56 8.99
C ASP A 161 10.23 10.94 9.28
N SER A 162 9.32 10.54 8.40
CA SER A 162 7.88 10.75 8.56
C SER A 162 7.36 10.07 9.84
N GLU A 163 7.82 8.86 10.13
CA GLU A 163 7.46 8.14 11.36
C GLU A 163 7.98 8.85 12.60
N ARG A 164 9.25 9.25 12.64
CA ARG A 164 9.83 9.97 13.78
C ARG A 164 9.09 11.28 14.09
N LYS A 165 8.59 11.96 13.06
CA LYS A 165 7.90 13.25 13.21
C LYS A 165 6.43 13.12 13.57
N PHE A 166 5.73 12.09 13.06
CA PHE A 166 4.27 12.07 13.05
C PHE A 166 3.63 10.82 13.64
N SER A 167 4.39 9.83 14.12
CA SER A 167 3.81 8.60 14.70
C SER A 167 3.27 8.78 16.11
N GLY A 168 3.62 9.87 16.79
CA GLY A 168 3.13 10.17 18.13
C GLY A 168 1.64 10.58 18.12
N PRO A 169 0.77 9.92 18.92
CA PRO A 169 -0.63 10.29 18.98
C PRO A 169 -0.77 11.72 19.50
N HIS A 170 -1.56 12.54 18.79
CA HIS A 170 -1.86 13.94 19.13
C HIS A 170 -0.64 14.89 19.18
N LEU A 171 0.51 14.47 18.66
CA LEU A 171 1.73 15.26 18.63
C LEU A 171 2.19 15.52 17.20
N LYS A 172 2.64 16.74 16.94
CA LYS A 172 3.35 17.10 15.70
C LYS A 172 4.47 18.10 16.01
N PRO A 173 5.56 18.11 15.24
CA PRO A 173 6.61 19.12 15.37
C PRO A 173 6.06 20.54 15.11
N THR A 174 6.44 21.51 15.96
CA THR A 174 5.95 22.88 15.84
C THR A 174 6.50 23.64 14.63
N TRP A 175 7.65 23.20 14.11
CA TRP A 175 8.33 23.77 12.94
C TRP A 175 7.85 23.17 11.61
N GLU A 176 7.17 22.02 11.63
CA GLU A 176 6.63 21.42 10.42
C GLU A 176 5.35 22.14 9.99
N LYS A 177 5.40 22.72 8.81
CA LYS A 177 4.22 23.32 8.20
C LYS A 177 3.44 22.25 7.43
N PRO A 178 2.11 22.30 7.43
CA PRO A 178 1.29 21.40 6.61
C PRO A 178 1.41 21.82 5.13
N GLU A 179 2.55 21.58 4.53
CA GLU A 179 2.86 21.99 3.15
C GLU A 179 2.48 20.91 2.14
N GLY A 180 1.63 20.01 2.44
CA GLY A 180 1.47 18.92 1.51
C GLY A 180 0.03 18.63 1.11
N ARG A 181 -0.10 18.23 -0.14
CA ARG A 181 -1.29 17.58 -0.68
C ARG A 181 -1.46 16.16 -0.09
N TYR A 182 -0.46 15.66 0.65
CA TYR A 182 -0.36 14.29 1.12
C TYR A 182 -0.25 14.21 2.64
N PRO A 183 -0.65 13.07 3.23
CA PRO A 183 -0.37 12.82 4.64
C PRO A 183 1.14 12.85 4.90
N PRO A 184 1.59 13.55 5.94
CA PRO A 184 3.02 13.62 6.26
C PRO A 184 3.58 12.33 6.85
N LEU A 185 2.74 11.47 7.42
CA LEU A 185 3.10 10.14 7.89
C LEU A 185 2.94 9.15 6.73
N LEU A 186 4.02 8.47 6.39
CA LEU A 186 4.04 7.50 5.28
C LEU A 186 3.93 6.05 5.75
N ASN A 187 4.36 5.73 6.97
CA ASN A 187 4.32 4.37 7.52
C ASN A 187 3.56 4.32 8.83
N TYR A 188 2.40 3.68 8.80
CA TYR A 188 1.56 3.42 9.97
C TYR A 188 1.95 2.05 10.53
N LYS A 189 2.63 2.06 11.67
CA LYS A 189 3.18 0.85 12.29
C LYS A 189 2.08 -0.03 12.87
N TRP A 190 2.27 -1.34 12.71
CA TRP A 190 1.33 -2.35 13.20
C TRP A 190 1.23 -2.38 14.72
N GLU A 191 2.34 -2.32 15.43
CA GLU A 191 2.33 -2.48 16.88
C GLU A 191 1.38 -1.50 17.60
N PRO A 192 1.48 -0.15 17.41
CA PRO A 192 0.53 0.77 18.01
C PRO A 192 -0.90 0.57 17.50
N THR A 193 -1.09 0.18 16.24
CA THR A 193 -2.41 -0.12 15.66
C THR A 193 -3.02 -1.35 16.35
N TYR A 194 -2.26 -2.41 16.51
CA TYR A 194 -2.71 -3.63 17.18
C TYR A 194 -3.06 -3.38 18.65
N GLN A 195 -2.24 -2.60 19.36
CA GLN A 195 -2.54 -2.24 20.76
C GLN A 195 -3.83 -1.42 20.88
N ALA A 196 -4.12 -0.55 19.93
CA ALA A 196 -5.38 0.20 19.88
C ALA A 196 -6.58 -0.73 19.64
N LEU A 197 -6.50 -1.61 18.64
CA LEU A 197 -7.53 -2.62 18.36
C LEU A 197 -7.80 -3.51 19.58
N LYS A 198 -6.74 -4.01 20.20
CA LYS A 198 -6.83 -4.89 21.38
C LYS A 198 -7.53 -4.23 22.57
N LYS A 199 -7.27 -2.94 22.82
CA LYS A 199 -7.88 -2.20 23.93
C LYS A 199 -9.40 -2.06 23.81
N ILE A 200 -9.93 -2.00 22.60
CA ILE A 200 -11.38 -1.84 22.36
C ILE A 200 -12.08 -3.19 22.25
N GLY A 201 -11.38 -4.25 21.80
CA GLY A 201 -11.96 -5.54 21.43
C GLY A 201 -12.81 -6.25 22.48
N GLU A 202 -12.84 -5.76 23.71
CA GLU A 202 -13.63 -6.34 24.80
C GLU A 202 -14.94 -5.60 25.12
N GLY A 203 -15.32 -4.54 24.40
CA GLY A 203 -16.47 -3.78 24.88
C GLY A 203 -17.30 -2.94 23.92
N ALA A 204 -16.79 -2.52 22.82
CA ALA A 204 -17.55 -1.64 21.88
C ALA A 204 -17.17 -1.95 20.43
N ALA A 205 -18.11 -2.50 19.69
CA ALA A 205 -17.93 -2.81 18.28
C ALA A 205 -19.06 -2.20 17.45
N SER A 206 -18.77 -1.89 16.18
CA SER A 206 -19.80 -1.55 15.20
C SER A 206 -20.67 -2.79 14.93
N PRO A 207 -21.99 -2.67 14.83
CA PRO A 207 -22.84 -3.80 14.47
C PRO A 207 -22.63 -4.27 13.02
N PHE A 208 -21.86 -3.55 12.22
CA PHE A 208 -21.60 -3.84 10.80
C PHE A 208 -20.17 -4.28 10.55
N ASP A 209 -19.19 -3.61 11.19
CA ASP A 209 -17.77 -3.76 10.89
C ASP A 209 -16.95 -4.34 12.05
N ASP A 210 -17.63 -4.71 13.15
CA ASP A 210 -16.96 -5.13 14.38
C ASP A 210 -15.99 -4.04 14.90
N VAL A 211 -14.84 -4.41 15.45
CA VAL A 211 -13.84 -3.44 15.89
C VAL A 211 -13.03 -2.96 14.70
N CYS A 212 -13.32 -1.74 14.26
CA CYS A 212 -12.69 -1.15 13.09
C CYS A 212 -12.14 0.24 13.39
N PHE A 213 -10.87 0.49 13.01
CA PHE A 213 -10.22 1.78 13.12
C PHE A 213 -9.89 2.38 11.76
N GLN A 214 -9.93 3.70 11.70
CA GLN A 214 -9.54 4.47 10.54
C GLN A 214 -8.15 5.08 10.75
N TYR A 215 -7.25 4.90 9.80
CA TYR A 215 -5.97 5.60 9.80
C TYR A 215 -6.17 7.08 9.49
N LEU A 216 -5.60 7.95 10.31
CA LEU A 216 -5.79 9.39 10.23
C LEU A 216 -4.54 10.11 9.74
N ASN A 217 -4.75 11.13 8.93
CA ASN A 217 -3.73 12.09 8.57
C ASN A 217 -3.40 12.96 9.79
N PRO A 218 -2.18 12.95 10.31
CA PRO A 218 -1.82 13.68 11.52
C PRO A 218 -1.93 15.22 11.39
N HIS A 219 -1.98 15.77 10.17
CA HIS A 219 -2.18 17.22 9.98
C HIS A 219 -3.65 17.62 10.01
N THR A 220 -4.52 16.83 9.40
CA THR A 220 -5.92 17.20 9.21
C THR A 220 -6.87 16.54 10.20
N GLY A 221 -6.45 15.41 10.79
CA GLY A 221 -7.31 14.54 11.58
C GLY A 221 -8.34 13.76 10.74
N GLY A 222 -8.36 13.97 9.43
CA GLY A 222 -9.23 13.24 8.52
C GLY A 222 -8.63 11.89 8.09
N PRO A 223 -9.42 11.02 7.45
CA PRO A 223 -8.96 9.72 6.99
C PRO A 223 -7.89 9.86 5.92
N VAL A 224 -6.92 8.93 5.94
CA VAL A 224 -5.86 8.88 4.91
C VAL A 224 -6.26 8.01 3.76
N LEU A 225 -6.75 6.88 4.08
CA LEU A 225 -7.20 5.78 3.25
C LEU A 225 -7.89 4.76 4.14
N PRO A 226 -8.12 3.55 3.65
CA PRO A 226 -9.09 2.64 4.22
C PRO A 226 -8.95 2.45 5.71
N THR A 227 -9.96 1.88 6.24
CA THR A 227 -10.08 1.39 7.60
C THR A 227 -9.38 0.05 7.74
N ILE A 228 -8.99 -0.27 8.95
CA ILE A 228 -8.53 -1.60 9.36
C ILE A 228 -9.32 -2.06 10.58
N GLY A 229 -9.72 -3.29 10.59
CA GLY A 229 -10.38 -3.96 11.70
C GLY A 229 -9.83 -5.34 11.94
#